data_d4c6518f6f5634707dcbb95c735c0d3a
#
_entry.id   d4c6518f6f5634707dcbb95c735c0d3a
#
_cell.length_a   1.000
_cell.length_b   1.000
_cell.length_c   1.000
_cell.angle_alpha   90.00
_cell.angle_beta   90.00
_cell.angle_gamma   90.00
#
_symmetry.space_group_name_H-M   'P 1'
#
loop_
_entity.id
_entity.type
_entity.pdbx_description
1 polymer ?
#
loop_
_entity_poly.entity_id
_entity_poly.type
_entity_poly.pdbx_seq_one_letter_code
_entity_poly.pdbx_strand_id
1 'polypeptide(L)'
;MNHRGLRSFLLMGACVLLVGISLMLMHRERQVIFGIPVMDEHEYSALPAYAYEDLGEYLTQNGQLAAVDREASLVYVSLEPQLYDELWHTPVTLALHHPGYKLYFAPDAAFDDFAGAVQRGHRFTLIAAAPTQHMRYQIVFTKLPVIRLNTQKGFEAYEREGDVCLWSDYSSDEGYYAVSASAARWHKRGGLTRTVEKPSYKITFVRHTGENNNVSLLDMGKDDDWILNAMQKDDLKLREKTITTLWNAHQKTAKEPILMAPCRYVEAVIDGEYMGLYLLQRRVDNKMLGKVYEDDVIYKGDLNYGADIPIQAALPIQYNPMNLPEQALYEYIQPFYDLLVTNQTEYDVLPVDEGNWLDMNVFCSVFALGDNRGTKNVFVIRHEEDGAYELRFVLWDTDMSMGLGWKNDDVLYKPENVTGSDYLRREAKARFKNDEQRRAAYKDKYTLLRSSLLSQENILQTVMDCHTEIAESGALQRDLEKWGQNNHGEDTLENLIEFIRTRTAWLDETYLQ
;
A
#
# COMPACT_ATOMS: atom_id res chain seq x y z
N MET A 1 -42.50 42.83 -56.28
CA MET A 1 -42.70 42.53 -54.83
C MET A 1 -42.66 43.83 -54.06
N ASN A 2 -43.76 44.16 -53.36
CA ASN A 2 -43.88 45.40 -52.64
C ASN A 2 -42.97 45.48 -51.44
N HIS A 3 -42.31 46.59 -51.18
CA HIS A 3 -41.42 46.87 -50.07
C HIS A 3 -41.93 46.43 -48.67
N ARG A 4 -43.23 46.28 -48.50
CA ARG A 4 -43.86 45.75 -47.28
C ARG A 4 -43.70 44.25 -47.14
N GLY A 5 -43.78 43.49 -48.23
CA GLY A 5 -43.60 42.04 -48.17
C GLY A 5 -42.14 41.59 -47.83
N LEU A 6 -41.15 42.33 -48.31
CA LEU A 6 -39.73 42.07 -48.04
C LEU A 6 -39.38 42.39 -46.60
N ARG A 7 -39.93 43.44 -45.99
CA ARG A 7 -39.74 43.74 -44.55
C ARG A 7 -40.39 42.72 -43.64
N SER A 8 -41.56 42.18 -43.95
CA SER A 8 -42.22 41.15 -43.19
C SER A 8 -41.45 39.82 -43.28
N PHE A 9 -40.88 39.51 -44.45
CA PHE A 9 -40.08 38.31 -44.63
C PHE A 9 -38.75 38.37 -43.88
N LEU A 10 -38.08 39.51 -43.84
CA LEU A 10 -36.86 39.77 -43.08
C LEU A 10 -37.10 39.74 -41.57
N LEU A 11 -38.20 40.28 -41.07
CA LEU A 11 -38.60 40.25 -39.68
C LEU A 11 -38.94 38.81 -39.22
N MET A 12 -39.65 38.07 -40.05
CA MET A 12 -39.94 36.64 -39.75
C MET A 12 -38.69 35.76 -39.74
N GLY A 13 -37.77 36.00 -40.68
CA GLY A 13 -36.45 35.31 -40.69
C GLY A 13 -35.61 35.66 -39.48
N ALA A 14 -35.60 36.93 -39.04
CA ALA A 14 -34.89 37.33 -37.82
C ALA A 14 -35.51 36.75 -36.54
N CYS A 15 -36.85 36.66 -36.46
CA CYS A 15 -37.53 36.01 -35.34
C CYS A 15 -37.28 34.50 -35.32
N VAL A 16 -37.27 33.81 -36.44
CA VAL A 16 -36.96 32.39 -36.54
C VAL A 16 -35.49 32.12 -36.18
N LEU A 17 -34.58 33.03 -36.60
CA LEU A 17 -33.16 32.92 -36.22
C LEU A 17 -32.96 33.18 -34.72
N LEU A 18 -33.63 34.17 -34.15
CA LEU A 18 -33.60 34.45 -32.70
C LEU A 18 -34.22 33.32 -31.87
N VAL A 19 -35.33 32.74 -32.31
CA VAL A 19 -35.93 31.58 -31.68
C VAL A 19 -35.04 30.36 -31.85
N GLY A 20 -34.41 30.16 -33.02
CA GLY A 20 -33.43 29.09 -33.25
C GLY A 20 -32.18 29.22 -32.37
N ILE A 21 -31.66 30.46 -32.25
CA ILE A 21 -30.52 30.75 -31.35
C ILE A 21 -30.93 30.62 -29.90
N SER A 22 -32.14 31.06 -29.51
CA SER A 22 -32.66 30.85 -28.15
C SER A 22 -32.90 29.37 -27.84
N LEU A 23 -33.39 28.57 -28.79
CA LEU A 23 -33.53 27.13 -28.66
C LEU A 23 -32.18 26.41 -28.64
N MET A 24 -31.19 26.87 -29.42
CA MET A 24 -29.81 26.38 -29.33
C MET A 24 -29.14 26.74 -27.99
N LEU A 25 -29.42 27.93 -27.46
CA LEU A 25 -28.94 28.34 -26.12
C LEU A 25 -29.68 27.63 -24.98
N MET A 26 -30.93 27.19 -25.20
CA MET A 26 -31.72 26.42 -24.24
C MET A 26 -31.40 24.90 -24.27
N HIS A 27 -30.73 24.41 -25.32
CA HIS A 27 -30.32 23.01 -25.46
C HIS A 27 -28.80 22.83 -25.38
N ARG A 28 -28.09 23.59 -24.56
CA ARG A 28 -26.82 23.09 -24.05
C ARG A 28 -27.21 21.96 -23.13
N GLU A 29 -27.02 20.72 -23.58
CA GLU A 29 -27.10 19.56 -22.69
C GLU A 29 -26.25 19.86 -21.48
N ARG A 30 -26.88 19.80 -20.30
CA ARG A 30 -26.19 20.05 -19.04
C ARG A 30 -25.06 19.05 -18.90
N GLN A 31 -23.85 19.53 -18.72
CA GLN A 31 -22.71 18.64 -18.47
C GLN A 31 -22.98 17.80 -17.21
N VAL A 32 -22.79 16.50 -17.31
CA VAL A 32 -22.99 15.56 -16.22
C VAL A 32 -21.68 14.79 -16.02
N ILE A 33 -21.17 14.77 -14.80
CA ILE A 33 -19.91 14.15 -14.44
C ILE A 33 -20.17 13.20 -13.27
N PHE A 34 -19.78 11.95 -13.38
CA PHE A 34 -20.03 10.91 -12.37
C PHE A 34 -21.52 10.77 -11.98
N GLY A 35 -22.43 11.05 -12.89
CA GLY A 35 -23.87 11.08 -12.63
C GLY A 35 -24.38 12.37 -12.00
N ILE A 36 -23.53 13.36 -11.77
CA ILE A 36 -23.83 14.62 -11.10
C ILE A 36 -23.86 15.75 -12.14
N PRO A 37 -24.93 16.56 -12.21
CA PRO A 37 -25.00 17.73 -13.10
C PRO A 37 -24.03 18.84 -12.65
N VAL A 38 -23.39 19.49 -13.61
CA VAL A 38 -22.59 20.70 -13.37
C VAL A 38 -23.53 21.91 -13.38
N MET A 39 -23.46 22.80 -12.40
CA MET A 39 -24.20 24.08 -12.38
C MET A 39 -23.69 25.02 -13.47
N ASP A 40 -24.58 25.83 -14.00
CA ASP A 40 -24.13 27.00 -14.74
C ASP A 40 -23.76 28.18 -13.81
N GLU A 41 -23.09 29.19 -14.33
CA GLU A 41 -22.64 30.36 -13.56
C GLU A 41 -23.79 31.12 -12.88
N HIS A 42 -24.98 31.14 -13.50
CA HIS A 42 -26.15 31.80 -12.94
C HIS A 42 -26.70 31.00 -11.74
N GLU A 43 -26.86 29.70 -11.88
CA GLU A 43 -27.29 28.82 -10.79
C GLU A 43 -26.30 28.87 -9.60
N TYR A 44 -24.99 28.81 -9.89
CA TYR A 44 -23.96 28.90 -8.88
C TYR A 44 -23.96 30.23 -8.13
N SER A 45 -24.15 31.33 -8.85
CA SER A 45 -24.24 32.67 -8.27
C SER A 45 -25.53 32.90 -7.48
N ALA A 46 -26.58 32.13 -7.75
CA ALA A 46 -27.89 32.23 -7.10
C ALA A 46 -28.04 31.25 -5.91
N LEU A 47 -26.97 30.54 -5.51
CA LEU A 47 -27.02 29.63 -4.38
C LEU A 47 -27.49 30.33 -3.10
N PRO A 48 -28.38 29.68 -2.31
CA PRO A 48 -28.81 30.19 -1.02
C PRO A 48 -27.63 30.31 -0.04
N ALA A 49 -27.87 30.75 1.20
CA ALA A 49 -26.81 30.90 2.21
C ALA A 49 -26.01 29.61 2.43
N TYR A 50 -24.71 29.75 2.60
CA TYR A 50 -23.86 28.63 3.02
C TYR A 50 -24.20 28.25 4.48
N ALA A 51 -24.36 26.94 4.70
CA ALA A 51 -24.50 26.39 6.04
C ALA A 51 -23.72 25.07 6.11
N TYR A 52 -23.07 24.83 7.24
CA TYR A 52 -22.41 23.56 7.46
C TYR A 52 -23.41 22.51 7.98
N GLU A 53 -23.41 21.35 7.34
CA GLU A 53 -24.08 20.15 7.81
C GLU A 53 -23.22 18.94 7.40
N ASP A 54 -22.99 17.98 8.29
CA ASP A 54 -22.24 16.78 7.92
C ASP A 54 -23.13 15.82 7.12
N LEU A 55 -22.97 15.85 5.81
CA LEU A 55 -23.65 14.94 4.90
C LEU A 55 -22.80 13.72 4.50
N GLY A 56 -21.63 13.52 5.12
CA GLY A 56 -20.71 12.44 4.78
C GLY A 56 -21.33 11.04 4.93
N GLU A 57 -22.30 10.87 5.82
CA GLU A 57 -23.02 9.62 5.98
C GLU A 57 -24.09 9.35 4.90
N TYR A 58 -24.39 10.33 4.07
CA TYR A 58 -25.37 10.24 3.00
C TYR A 58 -24.72 10.21 1.61
N LEU A 59 -23.44 10.52 1.52
CA LEU A 59 -22.71 10.51 0.26
C LEU A 59 -22.22 9.09 -0.04
N THR A 60 -22.54 8.60 -1.24
CA THR A 60 -22.12 7.29 -1.69
C THR A 60 -21.30 7.37 -2.97
N GLN A 61 -20.34 6.45 -3.09
CA GLN A 61 -19.57 6.16 -4.29
C GLN A 61 -19.82 4.70 -4.69
N ASN A 62 -20.32 4.51 -5.92
CA ASN A 62 -20.66 3.17 -6.44
C ASN A 62 -21.56 2.37 -5.47
N GLY A 63 -22.54 3.05 -4.85
CA GLY A 63 -23.50 2.45 -3.92
C GLY A 63 -22.95 2.12 -2.52
N GLN A 64 -21.70 2.42 -2.22
CA GLN A 64 -21.09 2.31 -0.90
C GLN A 64 -20.88 3.71 -0.31
N LEU A 65 -20.88 3.85 1.04
CA LEU A 65 -20.54 5.14 1.66
C LEU A 65 -19.18 5.63 1.15
N ALA A 66 -19.11 6.87 0.70
CA ALA A 66 -17.89 7.44 0.13
C ALA A 66 -16.78 7.61 1.19
N ALA A 67 -15.53 7.67 0.72
CA ALA A 67 -14.38 7.99 1.56
C ALA A 67 -14.31 9.50 1.77
N VAL A 68 -14.84 9.99 2.89
CA VAL A 68 -14.97 11.41 3.22
C VAL A 68 -14.17 11.74 4.47
N ASP A 69 -13.26 12.71 4.36
CA ASP A 69 -12.75 13.43 5.52
C ASP A 69 -13.82 14.46 5.94
N ARG A 70 -14.47 14.23 7.06
CA ARG A 70 -15.63 15.04 7.49
C ARG A 70 -15.22 16.42 7.98
N GLU A 71 -14.08 16.52 8.68
CA GLU A 71 -13.56 17.79 9.17
C GLU A 71 -13.12 18.70 8.02
N ALA A 72 -12.39 18.14 7.07
CA ALA A 72 -11.95 18.88 5.89
C ALA A 72 -13.03 19.05 4.82
N SER A 73 -14.18 18.37 4.93
CA SER A 73 -15.22 18.27 3.89
C SER A 73 -14.62 17.84 2.54
N LEU A 74 -13.77 16.80 2.56
CA LEU A 74 -12.98 16.35 1.41
C LEU A 74 -13.31 14.89 1.07
N VAL A 75 -13.66 14.65 -0.19
CA VAL A 75 -13.99 13.33 -0.73
C VAL A 75 -12.80 12.78 -1.50
N TYR A 76 -12.38 11.56 -1.23
CA TYR A 76 -11.29 10.89 -1.93
C TYR A 76 -11.85 9.87 -2.91
N VAL A 77 -11.46 9.98 -4.17
CA VAL A 77 -11.94 9.11 -5.25
C VAL A 77 -10.75 8.52 -5.99
N SER A 78 -10.65 7.20 -5.98
CA SER A 78 -9.69 6.47 -6.81
C SER A 78 -10.10 6.57 -8.27
N LEU A 79 -9.25 7.14 -9.11
CA LEU A 79 -9.48 7.26 -10.55
C LEU A 79 -8.16 7.52 -11.29
N GLU A 80 -7.91 6.74 -12.34
CA GLU A 80 -6.83 6.98 -13.31
C GLU A 80 -7.41 7.69 -14.55
N PRO A 81 -7.34 9.04 -14.63
CA PRO A 81 -8.06 9.82 -15.64
C PRO A 81 -7.67 9.50 -17.08
N GLN A 82 -6.44 9.01 -17.30
CA GLN A 82 -5.94 8.68 -18.63
C GLN A 82 -6.60 7.44 -19.23
N LEU A 83 -7.29 6.64 -18.43
CA LEU A 83 -8.01 5.46 -18.91
C LEU A 83 -9.36 5.80 -19.54
N TYR A 84 -9.83 7.07 -19.44
CA TYR A 84 -11.15 7.48 -19.88
C TYR A 84 -11.07 8.67 -20.85
N ASP A 85 -11.60 8.48 -22.05
CA ASP A 85 -11.66 9.52 -23.07
C ASP A 85 -12.62 10.65 -22.69
N GLU A 86 -13.65 10.31 -21.91
CA GLU A 86 -14.74 11.24 -21.54
C GLU A 86 -15.20 10.98 -20.10
N LEU A 87 -15.42 12.04 -19.32
CA LEU A 87 -15.76 11.96 -17.89
C LEU A 87 -17.09 11.23 -17.58
N TRP A 88 -18.05 11.26 -18.50
CA TRP A 88 -19.33 10.57 -18.36
C TRP A 88 -19.25 9.05 -18.64
N HIS A 89 -18.15 8.57 -19.19
CA HIS A 89 -17.90 7.15 -19.43
C HIS A 89 -17.09 6.48 -18.30
N THR A 90 -16.83 7.20 -17.21
CA THR A 90 -16.10 6.60 -16.08
C THR A 90 -16.99 5.62 -15.31
N PRO A 91 -16.39 4.61 -14.66
CA PRO A 91 -17.13 3.67 -13.82
C PRO A 91 -17.52 4.25 -12.46
N VAL A 92 -17.12 5.49 -12.16
CA VAL A 92 -17.41 6.14 -10.88
C VAL A 92 -18.80 6.75 -10.92
N THR A 93 -19.59 6.49 -9.88
CA THR A 93 -20.88 7.16 -9.64
C THR A 93 -20.91 7.73 -8.23
N LEU A 94 -21.31 8.99 -8.10
CA LEU A 94 -21.49 9.65 -6.81
C LEU A 94 -22.96 10.00 -6.63
N ALA A 95 -23.52 9.77 -5.43
CA ALA A 95 -24.89 10.10 -5.11
C ALA A 95 -25.03 10.58 -3.66
N LEU A 96 -25.94 11.53 -3.43
CA LEU A 96 -26.30 11.99 -2.09
C LEU A 96 -27.71 11.50 -1.74
N HIS A 97 -27.81 10.67 -0.71
CA HIS A 97 -29.07 10.06 -0.27
C HIS A 97 -29.69 10.83 0.91
N HIS A 98 -29.70 12.16 0.87
CA HIS A 98 -30.34 13.00 1.87
C HIS A 98 -31.61 13.67 1.33
N PRO A 99 -32.80 13.45 1.98
CA PRO A 99 -34.02 14.10 1.53
C PRO A 99 -33.92 15.62 1.71
N GLY A 100 -34.04 16.37 0.65
CA GLY A 100 -33.98 17.84 0.65
C GLY A 100 -32.71 18.43 0.05
N TYR A 101 -31.67 17.67 -0.15
CA TYR A 101 -30.47 18.12 -0.86
C TYR A 101 -30.36 17.47 -2.24
N LYS A 102 -29.81 18.21 -3.18
CA LYS A 102 -29.39 17.73 -4.50
C LYS A 102 -27.91 18.00 -4.68
N LEU A 103 -27.20 17.07 -5.32
CA LEU A 103 -25.78 17.15 -5.55
C LEU A 103 -25.49 17.74 -6.93
N TYR A 104 -24.50 18.63 -6.98
CA TYR A 104 -24.03 19.30 -8.20
C TYR A 104 -22.52 19.48 -8.15
N PHE A 105 -21.88 19.59 -9.31
CA PHE A 105 -20.57 20.22 -9.40
C PHE A 105 -20.70 21.72 -9.58
N ALA A 106 -19.82 22.49 -8.96
CA ALA A 106 -19.63 23.89 -9.29
C ALA A 106 -19.09 24.03 -10.74
N PRO A 107 -19.33 25.15 -11.44
CA PRO A 107 -18.67 25.44 -12.70
C PRO A 107 -17.14 25.41 -12.49
N ASP A 108 -16.42 24.68 -13.34
CA ASP A 108 -14.96 24.58 -13.26
C ASP A 108 -14.39 24.33 -14.66
N ALA A 109 -13.55 25.25 -15.14
CA ALA A 109 -12.87 25.11 -16.42
C ALA A 109 -11.89 23.93 -16.47
N ALA A 110 -11.49 23.41 -15.30
CA ALA A 110 -10.63 22.24 -15.20
C ALA A 110 -11.28 20.95 -15.73
N PHE A 111 -12.61 20.94 -15.91
CA PHE A 111 -13.28 19.82 -16.58
C PHE A 111 -12.92 19.69 -18.07
N ASP A 112 -12.46 20.76 -18.71
CA ASP A 112 -12.01 20.73 -20.11
C ASP A 112 -10.62 20.05 -20.26
N ASP A 113 -9.83 19.99 -19.19
CA ASP A 113 -8.53 19.27 -19.09
C ASP A 113 -8.48 18.48 -17.79
N PHE A 114 -9.42 17.57 -17.61
CA PHE A 114 -9.62 16.84 -16.35
C PHE A 114 -8.39 16.03 -15.95
N ALA A 115 -7.81 15.28 -16.88
CA ALA A 115 -6.62 14.46 -16.60
C ALA A 115 -5.43 15.31 -16.14
N GLY A 116 -5.17 16.42 -16.83
CA GLY A 116 -4.15 17.38 -16.45
C GLY A 116 -4.46 18.08 -15.12
N ALA A 117 -5.71 18.37 -14.85
CA ALA A 117 -6.13 18.96 -13.58
C ALA A 117 -5.87 18.02 -12.40
N VAL A 118 -6.21 16.74 -12.54
CA VAL A 118 -5.94 15.72 -11.51
C VAL A 118 -4.44 15.56 -11.27
N GLN A 119 -3.62 15.52 -12.33
CA GLN A 119 -2.15 15.45 -12.21
C GLN A 119 -1.56 16.66 -11.46
N ARG A 120 -2.18 17.84 -11.61
CA ARG A 120 -1.77 19.04 -10.87
C ARG A 120 -2.34 19.13 -9.46
N GLY A 121 -3.05 18.11 -8.99
CA GLY A 121 -3.67 18.06 -7.65
C GLY A 121 -4.87 19.02 -7.51
N HIS A 122 -5.55 19.36 -8.62
CA HIS A 122 -6.74 20.20 -8.59
C HIS A 122 -7.85 19.53 -7.79
N ARG A 123 -8.57 20.35 -7.00
CA ARG A 123 -9.71 19.92 -6.20
C ARG A 123 -10.98 20.49 -6.79
N PHE A 124 -11.88 19.62 -7.22
CA PHE A 124 -13.18 20.04 -7.75
C PHE A 124 -14.16 20.29 -6.60
N THR A 125 -15.10 21.22 -6.81
CA THR A 125 -16.08 21.57 -5.78
C THR A 125 -17.41 20.86 -6.04
N LEU A 126 -17.87 20.08 -5.07
CA LEU A 126 -19.23 19.54 -4.99
C LEU A 126 -20.11 20.47 -4.17
N ILE A 127 -21.32 20.70 -4.66
CA ILE A 127 -22.36 21.49 -4.01
C ILE A 127 -23.51 20.57 -3.63
N ALA A 128 -23.82 20.47 -2.35
CA ALA A 128 -25.08 19.91 -1.88
C ALA A 128 -26.04 21.09 -1.64
N ALA A 129 -27.06 21.25 -2.48
CA ALA A 129 -27.98 22.36 -2.44
C ALA A 129 -29.37 21.94 -1.97
N ALA A 130 -29.93 22.70 -1.02
CA ALA A 130 -31.31 22.66 -0.56
C ALA A 130 -32.00 24.02 -0.85
N PRO A 131 -33.32 24.18 -0.73
CA PRO A 131 -34.01 25.42 -1.07
C PRO A 131 -33.55 26.65 -0.28
N THR A 132 -33.05 26.49 0.94
CA THR A 132 -32.69 27.60 1.83
C THR A 132 -31.21 27.67 2.18
N GLN A 133 -30.44 26.64 1.84
CA GLN A 133 -29.01 26.55 2.19
C GLN A 133 -28.24 25.66 1.22
N HIS A 134 -26.92 25.82 1.20
CA HIS A 134 -26.03 24.91 0.48
C HIS A 134 -24.80 24.59 1.31
N MET A 135 -24.17 23.48 0.96
CA MET A 135 -22.88 23.04 1.49
C MET A 135 -21.90 22.79 0.36
N ARG A 136 -20.62 22.81 0.70
CA ARG A 136 -19.51 22.56 -0.23
C ARG A 136 -18.64 21.45 0.29
N TYR A 137 -18.35 20.50 -0.60
CA TYR A 137 -17.30 19.52 -0.45
C TYR A 137 -16.25 19.72 -1.52
N GLN A 138 -15.02 19.36 -1.23
CA GLN A 138 -13.98 19.24 -2.25
C GLN A 138 -13.84 17.79 -2.65
N ILE A 139 -13.51 17.50 -3.91
CA ILE A 139 -13.12 16.17 -4.37
C ILE A 139 -11.65 16.17 -4.72
N VAL A 140 -10.91 15.18 -4.21
CA VAL A 140 -9.58 14.79 -4.65
C VAL A 140 -9.69 13.50 -5.43
N PHE A 141 -9.18 13.51 -6.65
CA PHE A 141 -8.95 12.32 -7.43
C PHE A 141 -7.52 11.84 -7.20
N THR A 142 -7.35 10.56 -6.97
CA THR A 142 -6.04 9.93 -6.77
C THR A 142 -5.92 8.70 -7.67
N LYS A 143 -4.72 8.49 -8.22
CA LYS A 143 -4.41 7.27 -8.99
C LYS A 143 -4.30 6.04 -8.10
N LEU A 144 -4.17 6.23 -6.77
CA LEU A 144 -4.08 5.12 -5.82
C LEU A 144 -5.46 4.56 -5.46
N PRO A 145 -5.54 3.28 -5.10
CA PRO A 145 -6.71 2.74 -4.46
C PRO A 145 -7.03 3.49 -3.17
N VAL A 146 -8.32 3.66 -2.88
CA VAL A 146 -8.82 4.29 -1.66
C VAL A 146 -9.51 3.23 -0.80
N ILE A 147 -9.07 3.10 0.46
CA ILE A 147 -9.69 2.21 1.43
C ILE A 147 -10.39 3.01 2.53
N ARG A 148 -11.64 2.67 2.82
CA ARG A 148 -12.40 3.23 3.93
C ARG A 148 -12.70 2.17 4.96
N LEU A 149 -12.42 2.48 6.24
CA LEU A 149 -12.87 1.73 7.41
C LEU A 149 -13.90 2.58 8.16
N ASN A 150 -15.04 1.99 8.48
CA ASN A 150 -16.12 2.67 9.19
C ASN A 150 -16.56 1.84 10.38
N THR A 151 -16.19 2.27 11.58
CA THR A 151 -16.52 1.60 12.84
C THR A 151 -18.00 1.71 13.14
N GLN A 152 -18.62 0.57 13.42
CA GLN A 152 -20.01 0.49 13.88
C GLN A 152 -20.09 0.11 15.36
N LYS A 153 -19.10 -0.64 15.86
CA LYS A 153 -19.01 -1.08 17.24
C LYS A 153 -17.57 -1.06 17.75
N GLY A 154 -17.40 -0.84 19.03
CA GLY A 154 -16.11 -0.96 19.70
C GLY A 154 -15.19 0.23 19.52
N PHE A 155 -15.69 1.45 19.38
CA PHE A 155 -14.85 2.67 19.26
C PHE A 155 -13.78 2.79 20.37
N GLU A 156 -14.14 2.41 21.60
CA GLU A 156 -13.24 2.44 22.76
C GLU A 156 -12.55 1.09 23.03
N ALA A 157 -12.90 0.05 22.25
CA ALA A 157 -12.34 -1.27 22.42
C ALA A 157 -10.99 -1.42 21.70
N TYR A 158 -10.20 -2.42 22.11
CA TYR A 158 -8.99 -2.82 21.40
C TYR A 158 -9.29 -3.23 19.95
N GLU A 159 -10.34 -4.00 19.74
CA GLU A 159 -10.82 -4.43 18.42
C GLU A 159 -12.12 -3.70 18.07
N ARG A 160 -12.14 -3.14 16.88
CA ARG A 160 -13.31 -2.46 16.30
C ARG A 160 -13.99 -3.37 15.30
N GLU A 161 -15.29 -3.24 15.18
CA GLU A 161 -16.10 -3.94 14.19
C GLU A 161 -16.84 -2.94 13.31
N GLY A 162 -16.94 -3.25 12.02
CA GLY A 162 -17.66 -2.39 11.09
C GLY A 162 -17.55 -2.88 9.65
N ASP A 163 -17.59 -1.95 8.72
CA ASP A 163 -17.46 -2.23 7.29
C ASP A 163 -16.18 -1.62 6.71
N VAL A 164 -15.60 -2.35 5.78
CA VAL A 164 -14.45 -1.92 4.97
C VAL A 164 -14.87 -1.90 3.52
N CYS A 165 -14.54 -0.82 2.83
CA CYS A 165 -14.71 -0.72 1.39
C CYS A 165 -13.40 -0.23 0.76
N LEU A 166 -13.01 -0.87 -0.34
CA LEU A 166 -11.86 -0.48 -1.16
C LEU A 166 -12.34 -0.23 -2.58
N TRP A 167 -12.00 0.95 -3.10
CA TRP A 167 -12.19 1.32 -4.49
C TRP A 167 -10.84 1.37 -5.18
N SER A 168 -10.77 0.81 -6.37
CA SER A 168 -9.55 0.81 -7.16
C SER A 168 -9.87 0.95 -8.63
N ASP A 169 -9.21 1.89 -9.27
CA ASP A 169 -9.09 1.99 -10.72
C ASP A 169 -7.78 1.34 -11.21
N TYR A 170 -7.18 0.56 -10.36
CA TYR A 170 -6.02 -0.25 -10.71
C TYR A 170 -6.45 -1.27 -11.75
N SER A 171 -6.05 -1.05 -13.00
CA SER A 171 -6.32 -2.00 -14.07
C SER A 171 -5.52 -3.28 -13.79
N SER A 172 -6.20 -4.32 -13.32
CA SER A 172 -5.79 -5.67 -13.66
C SER A 172 -5.85 -5.79 -15.19
N ASP A 173 -5.19 -6.79 -15.77
CA ASP A 173 -5.22 -7.06 -17.23
C ASP A 173 -6.64 -7.07 -17.84
N GLU A 174 -7.68 -6.97 -17.03
CA GLU A 174 -9.10 -6.97 -17.42
C GLU A 174 -9.76 -5.56 -17.40
N GLY A 175 -9.09 -4.51 -16.91
CA GLY A 175 -9.53 -3.11 -17.08
C GLY A 175 -10.82 -2.71 -16.35
N TYR A 176 -11.18 -3.35 -15.23
CA TYR A 176 -12.40 -3.05 -14.49
C TYR A 176 -12.13 -2.25 -13.22
N TYR A 177 -12.98 -1.24 -12.98
CA TYR A 177 -13.04 -0.56 -11.70
C TYR A 177 -13.51 -1.53 -10.61
N ALA A 178 -12.67 -1.77 -9.61
CA ALA A 178 -12.95 -2.71 -8.55
C ALA A 178 -13.53 -2.02 -7.32
N VAL A 179 -14.63 -2.57 -6.80
CA VAL A 179 -15.21 -2.18 -5.52
C VAL A 179 -15.32 -3.42 -4.65
N SER A 180 -14.51 -3.48 -3.60
CA SER A 180 -14.53 -4.59 -2.64
C SER A 180 -15.08 -4.09 -1.30
N ALA A 181 -16.23 -4.61 -0.88
CA ALA A 181 -16.88 -4.24 0.37
C ALA A 181 -17.20 -5.49 1.21
N SER A 182 -16.90 -5.43 2.51
CA SER A 182 -17.18 -6.52 3.45
C SER A 182 -17.23 -6.00 4.88
N ALA A 183 -17.94 -6.72 5.76
CA ALA A 183 -17.78 -6.56 7.19
C ALA A 183 -16.36 -6.97 7.61
N ALA A 184 -15.82 -6.33 8.64
CA ALA A 184 -14.48 -6.60 9.14
C ALA A 184 -14.35 -6.26 10.62
N ARG A 185 -13.30 -6.82 11.23
CA ARG A 185 -12.77 -6.41 12.52
C ARG A 185 -11.36 -5.88 12.33
N TRP A 186 -10.98 -4.86 13.06
CA TRP A 186 -9.62 -4.30 12.99
C TRP A 186 -9.15 -3.74 14.31
N HIS A 187 -7.85 -3.74 14.48
CA HIS A 187 -7.18 -3.16 15.63
C HIS A 187 -5.81 -2.59 15.25
N LYS A 188 -5.31 -1.66 16.08
CA LYS A 188 -3.95 -1.14 15.93
C LYS A 188 -2.95 -2.26 16.17
N ARG A 189 -1.94 -2.38 15.27
CA ARG A 189 -0.91 -3.42 15.36
C ARG A 189 0.50 -2.85 15.45
N GLY A 190 1.46 -3.72 15.70
CA GLY A 190 2.88 -3.42 15.85
C GLY A 190 3.34 -3.52 17.31
N GLY A 191 4.63 -3.42 17.55
CA GLY A 191 5.22 -3.31 18.87
C GLY A 191 5.11 -1.87 19.39
N LEU A 192 6.18 -1.10 19.27
CA LEU A 192 6.22 0.32 19.61
C LEU A 192 5.32 1.17 18.69
N THR A 193 5.14 0.77 17.45
CA THR A 193 4.33 1.49 16.45
C THR A 193 2.83 1.55 16.75
N ARG A 194 2.32 0.84 17.77
CA ARG A 194 0.93 0.98 18.22
C ARG A 194 0.63 2.30 18.89
N THR A 195 1.64 2.97 19.42
CA THR A 195 1.53 4.22 20.21
C THR A 195 1.93 5.46 19.43
N VAL A 196 2.34 5.31 18.17
CA VAL A 196 2.65 6.46 17.30
C VAL A 196 1.38 7.11 16.77
N GLU A 197 1.47 8.35 16.33
CA GLU A 197 0.33 9.13 15.83
C GLU A 197 -0.34 8.48 14.62
N LYS A 198 0.45 7.96 13.67
CA LYS A 198 -0.03 7.22 12.52
C LYS A 198 0.12 5.70 12.74
N PRO A 199 -0.88 5.01 13.29
CA PRO A 199 -0.77 3.59 13.60
C PRO A 199 -0.95 2.71 12.37
N SER A 200 -0.31 1.54 12.38
CA SER A 200 -0.65 0.44 11.47
C SER A 200 -1.85 -0.35 11.99
N TYR A 201 -2.62 -0.98 11.10
CA TYR A 201 -3.79 -1.78 11.45
C TYR A 201 -3.68 -3.20 10.94
N LYS A 202 -4.22 -4.15 11.71
CA LYS A 202 -4.61 -5.46 11.21
C LYS A 202 -6.11 -5.44 10.95
N ILE A 203 -6.53 -5.91 9.77
CA ILE A 203 -7.93 -6.04 9.35
C ILE A 203 -8.21 -7.52 9.15
N THR A 204 -9.27 -8.03 9.75
CA THR A 204 -9.78 -9.38 9.50
C THR A 204 -11.17 -9.26 8.90
N PHE A 205 -11.32 -9.64 7.64
CA PHE A 205 -12.61 -9.66 6.96
C PHE A 205 -13.47 -10.80 7.49
N VAL A 206 -14.75 -10.51 7.70
CA VAL A 206 -15.72 -11.45 8.22
C VAL A 206 -17.02 -11.43 7.42
N ARG A 207 -17.76 -12.52 7.44
CA ARG A 207 -19.12 -12.60 6.95
C ARG A 207 -20.08 -12.06 8.02
N HIS A 208 -21.33 -11.79 7.65
CA HIS A 208 -22.38 -11.43 8.61
C HIS A 208 -22.63 -12.50 9.67
N THR A 209 -22.21 -13.73 9.42
CA THR A 209 -22.25 -14.86 10.38
C THR A 209 -21.14 -14.79 11.43
N GLY A 210 -20.14 -13.88 11.28
CA GLY A 210 -18.95 -13.78 12.12
C GLY A 210 -17.80 -14.68 11.68
N GLU A 211 -18.00 -15.55 10.68
CA GLU A 211 -16.96 -16.39 10.11
C GLU A 211 -16.00 -15.56 9.25
N ASN A 212 -14.75 -16.01 9.13
CA ASN A 212 -13.74 -15.38 8.29
C ASN A 212 -14.18 -15.36 6.81
N ASN A 213 -13.88 -14.28 6.12
CA ASN A 213 -14.23 -14.04 4.73
C ASN A 213 -12.97 -13.77 3.90
N ASN A 214 -12.53 -14.76 3.11
CA ASN A 214 -11.40 -14.56 2.21
C ASN A 214 -11.80 -13.63 1.05
N VAL A 215 -11.29 -12.41 1.04
CA VAL A 215 -11.47 -11.41 -0.01
C VAL A 215 -10.21 -11.26 -0.85
N SER A 216 -10.37 -11.00 -2.14
CA SER A 216 -9.25 -10.66 -3.02
C SER A 216 -9.14 -9.14 -3.11
N LEU A 217 -7.98 -8.59 -2.78
CA LEU A 217 -7.72 -7.16 -2.88
C LEU A 217 -6.52 -6.91 -3.80
N LEU A 218 -6.69 -6.05 -4.79
CA LEU A 218 -5.63 -5.50 -5.66
C LEU A 218 -4.72 -6.59 -6.27
N ASP A 219 -5.30 -7.70 -6.73
CA ASP A 219 -4.61 -8.85 -7.35
C ASP A 219 -3.51 -9.51 -6.49
N MET A 220 -3.59 -9.29 -5.18
CA MET A 220 -2.65 -9.91 -4.22
C MET A 220 -3.10 -11.29 -3.72
N GLY A 221 -4.13 -11.89 -4.34
CA GLY A 221 -4.72 -13.16 -3.94
C GLY A 221 -5.81 -13.00 -2.87
N LYS A 222 -6.35 -14.13 -2.37
CA LYS A 222 -7.45 -14.17 -1.40
C LYS A 222 -6.94 -14.39 0.00
N ASP A 223 -7.40 -13.57 0.93
CA ASP A 223 -7.13 -13.70 2.36
C ASP A 223 -8.25 -13.09 3.20
N ASP A 224 -8.37 -13.50 4.45
CA ASP A 224 -9.21 -12.82 5.44
C ASP A 224 -8.41 -11.82 6.28
N ASP A 225 -7.10 -12.01 6.43
CA ASP A 225 -6.21 -11.16 7.23
C ASP A 225 -5.36 -10.23 6.34
N TRP A 226 -5.54 -8.93 6.51
CA TRP A 226 -4.82 -7.88 5.80
C TRP A 226 -4.16 -6.89 6.76
N ILE A 227 -3.14 -6.21 6.29
CA ILE A 227 -2.38 -5.24 7.07
C ILE A 227 -2.35 -3.91 6.32
N LEU A 228 -2.74 -2.84 7.00
CA LEU A 228 -2.42 -1.48 6.63
C LEU A 228 -1.16 -1.07 7.36
N ASN A 229 -0.02 -1.08 6.67
CA ASN A 229 1.25 -0.64 7.22
C ASN A 229 1.41 0.87 7.00
N ALA A 230 1.56 1.60 8.09
CA ALA A 230 1.66 3.06 8.08
C ALA A 230 2.99 3.57 7.52
N MET A 231 4.01 2.71 7.42
CA MET A 231 5.37 3.10 7.01
C MET A 231 5.87 4.34 7.77
N GLN A 232 5.56 4.42 9.09
CA GLN A 232 5.69 5.66 9.86
C GLN A 232 7.14 6.16 9.90
N LYS A 233 8.12 5.28 9.96
CA LYS A 233 9.53 5.63 10.06
C LYS A 233 10.18 6.01 8.73
N ASP A 234 9.66 5.54 7.63
CA ASP A 234 10.14 5.81 6.28
C ASP A 234 9.45 7.05 5.71
N ASP A 235 10.09 8.22 5.77
CA ASP A 235 9.51 9.46 5.25
C ASP A 235 9.25 9.40 3.73
N LEU A 236 10.07 8.63 3.01
CA LEU A 236 9.93 8.42 1.58
C LEU A 236 8.84 7.39 1.22
N LYS A 237 8.47 6.50 2.15
CA LYS A 237 7.48 5.41 1.95
C LYS A 237 7.89 4.39 0.87
N LEU A 238 9.18 4.25 0.57
CA LEU A 238 9.69 3.49 -0.58
C LEU A 238 10.32 2.14 -0.22
N ARG A 239 10.93 2.03 0.97
CA ARG A 239 11.88 0.97 1.31
C ARG A 239 11.28 -0.43 1.26
N GLU A 240 10.23 -0.66 2.02
CA GLU A 240 9.58 -1.98 2.08
C GLU A 240 8.98 -2.37 0.73
N LYS A 241 8.34 -1.43 0.03
CA LYS A 241 7.76 -1.68 -1.29
C LYS A 241 8.83 -2.06 -2.33
N THR A 242 9.95 -1.35 -2.35
CA THR A 242 11.08 -1.63 -3.27
C THR A 242 11.65 -3.02 -3.04
N ILE A 243 11.96 -3.36 -1.78
CA ILE A 243 12.56 -4.66 -1.44
C ILE A 243 11.59 -5.79 -1.76
N THR A 244 10.31 -5.65 -1.36
CA THR A 244 9.28 -6.65 -1.66
C THR A 244 9.09 -6.85 -3.17
N THR A 245 9.11 -5.78 -3.96
CA THR A 245 8.97 -5.85 -5.42
C THR A 245 10.13 -6.65 -6.04
N LEU A 246 11.36 -6.32 -5.68
CA LEU A 246 12.55 -6.99 -6.20
C LEU A 246 12.62 -8.45 -5.71
N TRP A 247 12.37 -8.70 -4.44
CA TRP A 247 12.35 -10.07 -3.91
C TRP A 247 11.32 -10.95 -4.63
N ASN A 248 10.09 -10.47 -4.76
CA ASN A 248 9.03 -11.24 -5.39
C ASN A 248 9.29 -11.43 -6.89
N ALA A 249 9.93 -10.48 -7.56
CA ALA A 249 10.37 -10.65 -8.95
C ALA A 249 11.43 -11.75 -9.08
N HIS A 250 12.38 -11.81 -8.13
CA HIS A 250 13.38 -12.89 -8.08
C HIS A 250 12.72 -14.26 -7.87
N GLN A 251 11.86 -14.37 -6.88
CA GLN A 251 11.24 -15.63 -6.49
C GLN A 251 10.26 -16.18 -7.54
N LYS A 252 9.66 -15.35 -8.40
CA LYS A 252 8.77 -15.81 -9.48
C LYS A 252 9.41 -16.83 -10.42
N THR A 253 10.72 -16.87 -10.51
CA THR A 253 11.48 -17.81 -11.36
C THR A 253 11.89 -19.09 -10.63
N ALA A 254 11.70 -19.15 -9.31
CA ALA A 254 12.02 -20.31 -8.50
C ALA A 254 11.00 -21.46 -8.71
N LYS A 255 11.46 -22.69 -8.57
CA LYS A 255 10.57 -23.88 -8.63
C LYS A 255 9.55 -23.85 -7.49
N GLU A 256 9.98 -23.43 -6.32
CA GLU A 256 9.19 -23.30 -5.10
C GLU A 256 9.37 -21.87 -4.55
N PRO A 257 8.56 -20.92 -5.04
CA PRO A 257 8.74 -19.51 -4.69
C PRO A 257 8.41 -19.23 -3.22
N ILE A 258 9.30 -18.55 -2.55
CA ILE A 258 9.11 -18.04 -1.17
C ILE A 258 8.92 -16.53 -1.25
N LEU A 259 7.68 -16.10 -1.42
CA LEU A 259 7.37 -14.68 -1.60
C LEU A 259 7.44 -13.93 -0.27
N MET A 260 7.89 -12.68 -0.31
CA MET A 260 7.53 -11.68 0.70
C MET A 260 6.06 -11.31 0.53
N ALA A 261 5.43 -10.83 1.60
CA ALA A 261 4.03 -10.45 1.56
C ALA A 261 3.75 -9.41 0.47
N PRO A 262 2.96 -9.75 -0.56
CA PRO A 262 2.61 -8.81 -1.61
C PRO A 262 1.97 -7.56 -1.04
N CYS A 263 2.29 -6.39 -1.60
CA CYS A 263 1.83 -5.11 -1.09
C CYS A 263 1.50 -4.11 -2.20
N ARG A 264 0.57 -3.18 -1.89
CA ARG A 264 0.14 -2.08 -2.76
C ARG A 264 -0.05 -0.81 -1.94
N TYR A 265 0.28 0.34 -2.52
CA TYR A 265 -0.06 1.63 -1.91
C TYR A 265 -1.57 1.85 -1.95
N VAL A 266 -2.10 2.41 -0.88
CA VAL A 266 -3.50 2.84 -0.76
C VAL A 266 -3.58 4.13 0.04
N GLU A 267 -4.60 4.95 -0.20
CA GLU A 267 -4.96 6.05 0.69
C GLU A 267 -6.09 5.59 1.61
N ALA A 268 -6.00 5.90 2.90
CA ALA A 268 -6.94 5.41 3.90
C ALA A 268 -7.79 6.54 4.49
N VAL A 269 -9.10 6.29 4.62
CA VAL A 269 -10.05 7.08 5.41
C VAL A 269 -10.64 6.19 6.47
N ILE A 270 -10.48 6.55 7.75
CA ILE A 270 -10.93 5.75 8.88
C ILE A 270 -11.86 6.60 9.75
N ASP A 271 -13.08 6.14 9.93
CA ASP A 271 -14.11 6.81 10.75
C ASP A 271 -14.37 8.28 10.36
N GLY A 272 -14.24 8.58 9.07
CA GLY A 272 -14.45 9.93 8.55
C GLY A 272 -13.24 10.86 8.72
N GLU A 273 -12.06 10.31 8.97
CA GLU A 273 -10.79 11.04 8.99
C GLU A 273 -9.84 10.47 7.93
N TYR A 274 -9.24 11.34 7.13
CA TYR A 274 -8.17 10.95 6.21
C TYR A 274 -6.91 10.58 6.99
N MET A 275 -6.45 9.35 6.84
CA MET A 275 -5.29 8.81 7.56
C MET A 275 -4.00 8.79 6.74
N GLY A 276 -4.07 9.20 5.47
CA GLY A 276 -2.88 9.29 4.62
C GLY A 276 -2.57 8.04 3.82
N LEU A 277 -1.32 7.95 3.39
CA LEU A 277 -0.77 6.89 2.55
C LEU A 277 -0.38 5.67 3.40
N TYR A 278 -0.85 4.49 3.03
CA TYR A 278 -0.52 3.21 3.65
C TYR A 278 -0.02 2.21 2.62
N LEU A 279 0.71 1.21 3.08
CA LEU A 279 1.01 0.02 2.31
C LEU A 279 0.04 -1.09 2.73
N LEU A 280 -0.93 -1.42 1.88
CA LEU A 280 -1.82 -2.57 2.08
C LEU A 280 -1.05 -3.83 1.70
N GLN A 281 -0.96 -4.79 2.62
CA GLN A 281 -0.19 -6.01 2.41
C GLN A 281 -0.87 -7.23 3.02
N ARG A 282 -0.56 -8.39 2.48
CA ARG A 282 -0.99 -9.67 3.03
C ARG A 282 -0.24 -9.98 4.33
N ARG A 283 -0.79 -10.87 5.13
CA ARG A 283 -0.08 -11.49 6.23
C ARG A 283 0.78 -12.63 5.71
N VAL A 284 1.95 -12.88 6.33
CA VAL A 284 2.72 -14.09 6.07
C VAL A 284 2.07 -15.26 6.80
N ASP A 285 1.46 -16.14 6.04
CA ASP A 285 0.85 -17.39 6.48
C ASP A 285 0.82 -18.41 5.32
N ASN A 286 0.27 -19.58 5.56
CA ASN A 286 0.17 -20.64 4.55
C ASN A 286 -0.64 -20.22 3.31
N LYS A 287 -1.69 -19.40 3.46
CA LYS A 287 -2.48 -18.91 2.32
C LYS A 287 -1.67 -18.00 1.43
N MET A 288 -0.81 -17.16 2.02
CA MET A 288 0.07 -16.26 1.29
C MET A 288 1.20 -17.02 0.60
N LEU A 289 1.83 -17.98 1.29
CA LEU A 289 2.92 -18.80 0.77
C LEU A 289 2.44 -19.77 -0.32
N GLY A 290 1.18 -20.18 -0.27
CA GLY A 290 0.57 -21.02 -1.28
C GLY A 290 0.65 -22.52 -1.00
N LYS A 291 0.17 -23.33 -1.96
CA LYS A 291 -0.12 -24.74 -1.77
C LYS A 291 1.10 -25.60 -1.40
N VAL A 292 2.29 -25.22 -1.84
CA VAL A 292 3.54 -25.95 -1.52
C VAL A 292 3.82 -25.94 -0.02
N TYR A 293 3.36 -24.89 0.68
CA TYR A 293 3.62 -24.65 2.11
C TYR A 293 2.37 -24.81 2.98
N GLU A 294 1.28 -25.42 2.45
CA GLU A 294 0.01 -25.50 3.19
C GLU A 294 0.09 -26.34 4.48
N ASP A 295 0.97 -27.30 4.52
CA ASP A 295 1.19 -28.21 5.67
C ASP A 295 2.41 -27.82 6.52
N ASP A 296 3.10 -26.73 6.19
CA ASP A 296 4.32 -26.33 6.88
C ASP A 296 4.06 -25.55 8.16
N VAL A 297 4.95 -25.71 9.12
CA VAL A 297 4.94 -24.92 10.35
C VAL A 297 5.69 -23.61 10.11
N ILE A 298 5.06 -22.49 10.50
CA ILE A 298 5.61 -21.15 10.34
C ILE A 298 5.85 -20.55 11.73
N TYR A 299 7.07 -20.12 11.99
CA TYR A 299 7.45 -19.35 13.16
C TYR A 299 7.70 -17.90 12.76
N LYS A 300 7.28 -16.97 13.62
CA LYS A 300 7.62 -15.56 13.45
C LYS A 300 8.84 -15.25 14.29
N GLY A 301 9.95 -14.95 13.66
CA GLY A 301 11.17 -14.61 14.38
C GLY A 301 11.12 -13.22 15.02
N ASP A 302 11.54 -13.15 16.28
CA ASP A 302 11.70 -11.91 17.05
C ASP A 302 12.97 -11.92 17.92
N LEU A 303 14.02 -12.58 17.45
CA LEU A 303 15.27 -12.75 18.18
C LEU A 303 16.42 -11.98 17.53
N ASN A 304 17.00 -11.05 18.28
CA ASN A 304 18.33 -10.50 17.99
C ASN A 304 19.42 -11.44 18.53
N TYR A 305 20.55 -11.54 17.85
CA TYR A 305 21.67 -12.34 18.29
C TYR A 305 22.09 -12.05 19.74
N GLY A 306 22.24 -13.12 20.52
CA GLY A 306 22.69 -13.05 21.92
C GLY A 306 21.63 -12.56 22.91
N ALA A 307 20.40 -12.37 22.50
CA ALA A 307 19.29 -12.10 23.42
C ALA A 307 18.94 -13.39 24.20
N ASP A 308 18.91 -13.30 25.52
CA ASP A 308 18.49 -14.40 26.40
C ASP A 308 16.99 -14.29 26.66
N ILE A 309 16.19 -14.75 25.69
CA ILE A 309 14.73 -14.80 25.79
C ILE A 309 14.25 -16.23 25.52
N PRO A 310 13.15 -16.68 26.15
CA PRO A 310 12.61 -18.01 25.90
C PRO A 310 12.29 -18.26 24.44
N ILE A 311 12.45 -19.50 23.98
CA ILE A 311 12.21 -19.90 22.59
C ILE A 311 10.81 -19.51 22.11
N GLN A 312 9.79 -19.58 22.97
CA GLN A 312 8.41 -19.19 22.66
C GLN A 312 8.28 -17.70 22.35
N ALA A 313 9.12 -16.87 22.95
CA ALA A 313 9.17 -15.43 22.68
C ALA A 313 10.06 -15.11 21.47
N ALA A 314 11.14 -15.90 21.28
CA ALA A 314 12.08 -15.74 20.17
C ALA A 314 11.50 -16.17 18.81
N LEU A 315 10.74 -17.25 18.83
CA LEU A 315 10.19 -17.94 17.66
C LEU A 315 8.72 -18.35 17.93
N PRO A 316 7.80 -17.39 18.20
CA PRO A 316 6.40 -17.72 18.39
C PRO A 316 5.83 -18.42 17.16
N ILE A 317 5.02 -19.46 17.41
CA ILE A 317 4.35 -20.21 16.36
C ILE A 317 3.29 -19.31 15.72
N GLN A 318 3.43 -19.06 14.43
CA GLN A 318 2.51 -18.27 13.63
C GLN A 318 1.43 -19.15 13.00
N TYR A 319 1.79 -20.36 12.58
CA TYR A 319 0.91 -21.31 11.93
C TYR A 319 1.32 -22.75 12.25
N ASN A 320 0.34 -23.58 12.58
CA ASN A 320 0.50 -25.00 12.90
C ASN A 320 -0.63 -25.80 12.25
N PRO A 321 -0.51 -26.17 10.99
CA PRO A 321 -1.59 -26.83 10.23
C PRO A 321 -1.87 -28.25 10.70
N MET A 322 -0.85 -28.92 11.21
CA MET A 322 -0.96 -30.33 11.64
C MET A 322 -1.53 -30.48 13.07
N ASN A 323 -1.82 -29.35 13.75
CA ASN A 323 -2.24 -29.35 15.16
C ASN A 323 -1.33 -30.17 16.07
N LEU A 324 -0.02 -30.15 15.80
CA LEU A 324 0.97 -30.81 16.63
C LEU A 324 1.01 -30.18 18.03
N PRO A 325 1.34 -30.96 19.07
CA PRO A 325 1.58 -30.40 20.39
C PRO A 325 2.66 -29.33 20.35
N GLU A 326 2.45 -28.22 21.03
CA GLU A 326 3.38 -27.08 21.06
C GLU A 326 4.80 -27.51 21.47
N GLN A 327 4.92 -28.42 22.42
CA GLN A 327 6.21 -28.96 22.85
C GLN A 327 6.96 -29.62 21.67
N ALA A 328 6.30 -30.44 20.86
CA ALA A 328 6.92 -31.09 19.71
C ALA A 328 7.41 -30.08 18.68
N LEU A 329 6.64 -29.00 18.45
CA LEU A 329 7.02 -27.93 17.52
C LEU A 329 8.29 -27.20 17.97
N TYR A 330 8.44 -26.94 19.28
CA TYR A 330 9.65 -26.31 19.80
C TYR A 330 10.84 -27.28 19.85
N GLU A 331 10.63 -28.58 20.09
CA GLU A 331 11.68 -29.59 19.98
C GLU A 331 12.31 -29.63 18.58
N TYR A 332 11.52 -29.43 17.51
CA TYR A 332 12.02 -29.36 16.14
C TYR A 332 12.88 -28.13 15.86
N ILE A 333 12.55 -26.98 16.41
CA ILE A 333 13.24 -25.71 16.14
C ILE A 333 14.32 -25.41 17.20
N GLN A 334 14.40 -26.18 18.28
CA GLN A 334 15.35 -25.97 19.37
C GLN A 334 16.81 -25.89 18.90
N PRO A 335 17.31 -26.78 18.00
CA PRO A 335 18.69 -26.70 17.54
C PRO A 335 19.00 -25.38 16.83
N PHE A 336 18.05 -24.84 16.09
CA PHE A 336 18.17 -23.53 15.44
C PHE A 336 18.18 -22.38 16.45
N TYR A 337 17.31 -22.44 17.46
CA TYR A 337 17.30 -21.46 18.54
C TYR A 337 18.61 -21.49 19.32
N ASP A 338 19.14 -22.69 19.69
CA ASP A 338 20.40 -22.84 20.42
C ASP A 338 21.57 -22.23 19.62
N LEU A 339 21.59 -22.43 18.31
CA LEU A 339 22.57 -21.82 17.43
C LEU A 339 22.52 -20.28 17.49
N LEU A 340 21.31 -19.70 17.48
CA LEU A 340 21.14 -18.25 17.52
C LEU A 340 21.59 -17.64 18.85
N VAL A 341 21.27 -18.30 19.98
CA VAL A 341 21.50 -17.78 21.33
C VAL A 341 22.94 -18.06 21.78
N THR A 342 23.39 -19.30 21.69
CA THR A 342 24.64 -19.73 22.33
C THR A 342 25.85 -19.66 21.42
N ASN A 343 25.65 -19.62 20.11
CA ASN A 343 26.71 -19.80 19.12
C ASN A 343 27.46 -21.14 19.25
N GLN A 344 26.89 -22.08 20.00
CA GLN A 344 27.40 -23.45 20.12
C GLN A 344 26.83 -24.26 18.96
N THR A 345 27.67 -25.11 18.39
CA THR A 345 27.28 -25.74 17.16
C THR A 345 27.98 -27.06 16.97
N GLU A 346 27.18 -28.09 16.88
CA GLU A 346 27.42 -29.24 16.04
C GLU A 346 26.66 -29.01 14.74
N TYR A 347 27.31 -28.35 13.79
CA TYR A 347 26.68 -27.71 12.61
C TYR A 347 26.22 -28.68 11.51
N ASP A 348 26.58 -29.95 11.59
CA ASP A 348 26.19 -30.95 10.58
C ASP A 348 24.69 -31.33 10.63
N VAL A 349 23.89 -30.66 11.48
CA VAL A 349 22.54 -31.11 11.87
C VAL A 349 21.42 -30.18 11.47
N LEU A 350 21.70 -28.92 11.04
CA LEU A 350 20.62 -28.00 10.67
C LEU A 350 20.40 -27.97 9.16
N PRO A 351 19.30 -28.52 8.69
CA PRO A 351 18.93 -28.44 7.28
C PRO A 351 18.38 -27.06 6.99
N VAL A 352 19.20 -26.19 6.48
CA VAL A 352 18.82 -24.86 5.96
C VAL A 352 18.84 -24.92 4.45
N ASP A 353 17.79 -24.42 3.77
CA ASP A 353 17.81 -24.22 2.33
C ASP A 353 18.91 -23.19 1.98
N GLU A 354 19.98 -23.69 1.36
CA GLU A 354 21.15 -22.87 1.03
C GLU A 354 20.82 -21.74 0.05
N GLY A 355 19.98 -22.03 -0.95
CA GLY A 355 19.60 -21.07 -1.98
C GLY A 355 18.81 -19.91 -1.39
N ASN A 356 17.77 -20.20 -0.63
CA ASN A 356 16.94 -19.21 0.05
C ASN A 356 17.75 -18.40 1.08
N TRP A 357 18.61 -19.08 1.86
CA TRP A 357 19.47 -18.42 2.83
C TRP A 357 20.46 -17.45 2.16
N LEU A 358 21.08 -17.84 1.03
CA LEU A 358 21.99 -16.97 0.27
C LEU A 358 21.25 -15.78 -0.33
N ASP A 359 20.06 -16.00 -0.93
CA ASP A 359 19.22 -14.94 -1.46
C ASP A 359 18.92 -13.91 -0.38
N MET A 360 18.45 -14.34 0.78
CA MET A 360 18.14 -13.46 1.91
C MET A 360 19.36 -12.65 2.36
N ASN A 361 20.53 -13.30 2.49
CA ASN A 361 21.75 -12.61 2.90
C ASN A 361 22.21 -11.56 1.91
N VAL A 362 22.11 -11.83 0.60
CA VAL A 362 22.47 -10.85 -0.43
C VAL A 362 21.50 -9.66 -0.36
N PHE A 363 20.20 -9.89 -0.24
CA PHE A 363 19.23 -8.82 -0.07
C PHE A 363 19.50 -7.98 1.19
N CYS A 364 19.70 -8.63 2.34
CA CYS A 364 20.07 -7.94 3.58
C CYS A 364 21.32 -7.07 3.40
N SER A 365 22.32 -7.57 2.69
CA SER A 365 23.58 -6.84 2.44
C SER A 365 23.37 -5.67 1.49
N VAL A 366 22.71 -5.88 0.34
CA VAL A 366 22.52 -4.84 -0.67
C VAL A 366 21.69 -3.69 -0.11
N PHE A 367 20.61 -4.00 0.59
CA PHE A 367 19.69 -2.99 1.13
C PHE A 367 20.05 -2.52 2.55
N ALA A 368 21.14 -3.01 3.14
CA ALA A 368 21.58 -2.63 4.48
C ALA A 368 20.45 -2.76 5.53
N LEU A 369 19.79 -3.92 5.60
CA LEU A 369 18.69 -4.19 6.52
C LEU A 369 19.15 -4.14 7.98
N GLY A 370 18.83 -3.06 8.70
CA GLY A 370 19.36 -2.82 10.04
C GLY A 370 18.63 -3.58 11.15
N ASP A 371 17.36 -3.87 10.97
CA ASP A 371 16.49 -4.50 11.98
C ASP A 371 16.18 -5.97 11.69
N ASN A 372 16.70 -6.53 10.60
CA ASN A 372 16.54 -7.95 10.24
C ASN A 372 17.77 -8.77 10.65
N ARG A 373 18.16 -8.71 11.93
CA ARG A 373 19.33 -9.41 12.47
C ARG A 373 18.92 -10.64 13.26
N GLY A 374 19.62 -11.74 13.06
CA GLY A 374 19.21 -13.02 13.62
C GLY A 374 17.91 -13.46 12.95
N THR A 375 16.89 -13.76 13.74
CA THR A 375 15.54 -14.03 13.22
C THR A 375 14.58 -12.86 13.39
N LYS A 376 15.00 -11.71 13.92
CA LYS A 376 14.11 -10.57 14.07
C LYS A 376 13.61 -10.12 12.71
N ASN A 377 12.30 -9.91 12.60
CA ASN A 377 11.63 -9.54 11.36
C ASN A 377 11.86 -10.56 10.22
N VAL A 378 11.98 -11.84 10.56
CA VAL A 378 12.08 -12.95 9.63
C VAL A 378 11.08 -14.03 10.03
N PHE A 379 10.33 -14.57 9.09
CA PHE A 379 9.58 -15.80 9.32
C PHE A 379 10.46 -16.99 8.99
N VAL A 380 10.39 -18.01 9.82
CA VAL A 380 11.07 -19.29 9.63
C VAL A 380 10.03 -20.33 9.29
N ILE A 381 10.17 -20.94 8.13
CA ILE A 381 9.30 -22.00 7.64
C ILE A 381 10.03 -23.32 7.86
N ARG A 382 9.39 -24.26 8.55
CA ARG A 382 9.83 -25.66 8.58
C ARG A 382 9.14 -26.37 7.43
N HIS A 383 9.80 -26.43 6.29
CA HIS A 383 9.32 -27.12 5.10
C HIS A 383 9.69 -28.59 5.17
N GLU A 384 8.74 -29.50 4.91
CA GLU A 384 8.97 -30.95 4.94
C GLU A 384 8.62 -31.56 3.58
N GLU A 385 9.61 -32.25 2.97
CA GLU A 385 9.46 -33.00 1.73
C GLU A 385 10.04 -34.42 1.93
N ASP A 386 9.29 -35.48 1.61
CA ASP A 386 9.68 -36.88 1.69
C ASP A 386 10.27 -37.34 3.05
N GLY A 387 9.75 -36.75 4.15
CA GLY A 387 10.16 -37.08 5.52
C GLY A 387 11.48 -36.44 5.97
N ALA A 388 12.07 -35.59 5.14
CA ALA A 388 13.16 -34.69 5.50
C ALA A 388 12.61 -33.26 5.60
N TYR A 389 13.17 -32.44 6.49
CA TYR A 389 12.78 -31.04 6.58
C TYR A 389 13.98 -30.12 6.40
N GLU A 390 13.69 -28.92 5.93
CA GLU A 390 14.64 -27.83 5.87
C GLU A 390 14.02 -26.51 6.35
N LEU A 391 14.87 -25.60 6.81
CA LEU A 391 14.44 -24.27 7.24
C LEU A 391 14.58 -23.30 6.08
N ARG A 392 13.48 -22.59 5.81
CA ARG A 392 13.39 -21.52 4.81
C ARG A 392 12.99 -20.23 5.48
N PHE A 393 13.33 -19.09 4.87
CA PHE A 393 13.21 -17.78 5.49
C PHE A 393 12.43 -16.83 4.60
N VAL A 394 11.57 -16.01 5.23
CA VAL A 394 10.85 -14.91 4.60
C VAL A 394 11.17 -13.61 5.32
N LEU A 395 11.69 -12.63 4.60
CA LEU A 395 11.90 -11.29 5.13
C LEU A 395 10.56 -10.59 5.42
N TRP A 396 10.54 -9.82 6.49
CA TRP A 396 9.41 -9.05 6.94
C TRP A 396 9.87 -7.72 7.54
N ASP A 397 9.02 -6.66 7.43
CA ASP A 397 9.26 -5.36 8.09
C ASP A 397 10.63 -4.78 7.70
N THR A 398 10.83 -4.54 6.40
CA THR A 398 12.12 -4.14 5.81
C THR A 398 12.27 -2.63 5.66
N ASP A 399 11.45 -1.83 6.35
CA ASP A 399 11.48 -0.38 6.30
C ASP A 399 12.78 0.22 6.88
N MET A 400 13.39 -0.45 7.90
CA MET A 400 14.68 -0.06 8.47
C MET A 400 15.85 -0.53 7.59
N SER A 401 15.98 0.10 6.42
CA SER A 401 16.93 -0.26 5.37
C SER A 401 17.42 0.95 4.59
N MET A 402 18.32 0.75 3.66
CA MET A 402 18.79 1.77 2.73
C MET A 402 19.14 3.11 3.42
N GLY A 403 19.92 3.04 4.50
CA GLY A 403 20.37 4.21 5.25
C GLY A 403 19.46 4.67 6.36
N LEU A 404 18.27 4.10 6.52
CA LEU A 404 17.38 4.39 7.65
C LEU A 404 17.74 3.49 8.84
N GLY A 405 18.04 4.09 10.00
CA GLY A 405 18.42 3.42 11.22
C GLY A 405 17.27 3.27 12.21
N TRP A 406 17.54 2.51 13.28
CA TRP A 406 16.58 2.24 14.35
C TRP A 406 16.21 3.49 15.17
N LYS A 407 17.17 4.37 15.44
CA LYS A 407 16.95 5.60 16.20
C LYS A 407 16.49 6.70 15.27
N ASN A 408 15.58 7.56 15.72
CA ASN A 408 15.00 8.65 14.92
C ASN A 408 16.06 9.64 14.35
N ASP A 409 17.28 9.65 14.91
CA ASP A 409 18.37 10.52 14.49
C ASP A 409 19.42 9.81 13.60
N ASP A 410 19.16 8.54 13.24
CA ASP A 410 20.12 7.70 12.51
C ASP A 410 19.70 7.51 11.06
N VAL A 411 19.66 8.59 10.27
CA VAL A 411 19.74 8.46 8.82
C VAL A 411 21.22 8.34 8.48
N LEU A 412 21.68 7.09 8.33
CA LEU A 412 23.09 6.75 8.15
C LEU A 412 23.36 6.34 6.70
N TYR A 413 23.39 7.32 5.81
CA TYR A 413 23.75 7.10 4.40
C TYR A 413 25.24 6.81 4.20
N LYS A 414 25.81 5.94 5.05
CA LYS A 414 27.20 5.48 4.92
C LYS A 414 27.20 4.10 4.26
N PRO A 415 27.90 3.91 3.14
CA PRO A 415 27.89 2.66 2.39
C PRO A 415 28.36 1.45 3.20
N GLU A 416 29.28 1.64 4.16
CA GLU A 416 29.80 0.60 5.04
C GLU A 416 28.89 0.26 6.23
N ASN A 417 27.86 1.06 6.48
CA ASN A 417 26.91 0.80 7.56
C ASN A 417 26.13 -0.49 7.31
N VAL A 418 25.93 -1.23 8.39
CA VAL A 418 25.26 -2.53 8.36
C VAL A 418 25.94 -3.46 7.36
N THR A 419 27.05 -4.03 7.78
CA THR A 419 27.75 -5.05 6.99
C THR A 419 26.93 -6.31 6.97
N GLY A 420 26.57 -6.79 5.78
CA GLY A 420 25.84 -8.03 5.58
C GLY A 420 26.52 -9.28 6.15
N SER A 421 27.80 -9.15 6.54
CA SER A 421 28.53 -10.22 7.24
C SER A 421 27.93 -10.62 8.60
N ASP A 422 27.01 -9.79 9.13
CA ASP A 422 26.40 -10.07 10.45
C ASP A 422 25.02 -10.72 10.34
N TYR A 423 24.45 -10.80 9.13
CA TYR A 423 23.17 -11.45 8.93
C TYR A 423 23.34 -12.96 8.89
N LEU A 424 22.52 -13.65 9.64
CA LEU A 424 22.47 -15.10 9.67
C LEU A 424 23.87 -15.77 9.68
N ARG A 425 24.83 -15.09 10.29
CA ARG A 425 26.23 -15.54 10.32
C ARG A 425 26.40 -16.86 11.06
N ARG A 426 25.53 -17.09 12.04
CA ARG A 426 25.54 -18.31 12.84
C ARG A 426 24.95 -19.46 12.04
N GLU A 427 23.87 -19.22 11.33
CA GLU A 427 23.19 -20.19 10.46
C GLU A 427 24.09 -20.61 9.29
N ALA A 428 24.90 -19.69 8.77
CA ALA A 428 25.88 -19.99 7.74
C ALA A 428 26.86 -21.08 8.16
N LYS A 429 27.25 -21.07 9.42
CA LYS A 429 28.16 -22.09 9.96
C LYS A 429 27.50 -23.48 9.97
N ALA A 430 26.19 -23.57 10.07
CA ALA A 430 25.48 -24.84 10.00
C ALA A 430 25.55 -25.49 8.61
N ARG A 431 25.65 -24.67 7.54
CA ARG A 431 25.66 -25.17 6.16
C ARG A 431 27.05 -25.30 5.57
N PHE A 432 27.96 -24.41 5.92
CA PHE A 432 29.30 -24.36 5.31
C PHE A 432 30.37 -24.85 6.29
N LYS A 433 31.18 -25.81 5.84
CA LYS A 433 32.25 -26.41 6.65
C LYS A 433 33.30 -25.40 7.10
N ASN A 434 33.49 -24.34 6.34
CA ASN A 434 34.45 -23.29 6.68
C ASN A 434 34.06 -21.95 6.06
N ASP A 435 34.69 -20.87 6.51
CA ASP A 435 34.45 -19.50 6.06
C ASP A 435 34.81 -19.28 4.59
N GLU A 436 35.72 -20.05 4.01
CA GLU A 436 36.09 -19.93 2.61
C GLU A 436 34.96 -20.41 1.70
N GLN A 437 34.39 -21.59 1.98
CA GLN A 437 33.23 -22.10 1.23
C GLN A 437 32.04 -21.15 1.31
N ARG A 438 31.77 -20.63 2.51
CA ARG A 438 30.70 -19.66 2.71
C ARG A 438 30.92 -18.39 1.88
N ARG A 439 32.13 -17.83 1.89
CA ARG A 439 32.46 -16.65 1.11
C ARG A 439 32.36 -16.90 -0.38
N ALA A 440 32.79 -18.06 -0.85
CA ALA A 440 32.69 -18.45 -2.25
C ALA A 440 31.22 -18.53 -2.69
N ALA A 441 30.38 -19.26 -1.97
CA ALA A 441 28.95 -19.40 -2.26
C ALA A 441 28.23 -18.03 -2.22
N TYR A 442 28.54 -17.19 -1.23
CA TYR A 442 28.00 -15.83 -1.17
C TYR A 442 28.46 -14.97 -2.36
N LYS A 443 29.74 -15.01 -2.71
CA LYS A 443 30.29 -14.27 -3.87
C LYS A 443 29.60 -14.68 -5.17
N ASP A 444 29.40 -15.98 -5.38
CA ASP A 444 28.74 -16.51 -6.58
C ASP A 444 27.28 -16.03 -6.67
N LYS A 445 26.54 -16.13 -5.57
CA LYS A 445 25.15 -15.66 -5.48
C LYS A 445 25.07 -14.13 -5.65
N TYR A 446 25.94 -13.40 -4.98
CA TYR A 446 26.05 -11.94 -5.10
C TYR A 446 26.30 -11.52 -6.55
N THR A 447 27.31 -12.15 -7.21
CA THR A 447 27.65 -11.87 -8.62
C THR A 447 26.44 -12.12 -9.53
N LEU A 448 25.75 -13.24 -9.34
CA LEU A 448 24.57 -13.58 -10.13
C LEU A 448 23.47 -12.51 -10.01
N LEU A 449 23.12 -12.14 -8.78
CA LEU A 449 22.05 -11.15 -8.54
C LEU A 449 22.46 -9.75 -8.96
N ARG A 450 23.72 -9.34 -8.75
CA ARG A 450 24.25 -8.02 -9.17
C ARG A 450 24.33 -7.85 -10.69
N SER A 451 24.59 -8.91 -11.41
CA SER A 451 24.60 -8.89 -12.89
C SER A 451 23.20 -8.90 -13.52
N SER A 452 22.17 -8.98 -12.72
CA SER A 452 20.78 -9.10 -13.19
C SER A 452 19.82 -8.25 -12.33
N LEU A 453 18.99 -8.89 -11.52
CA LEU A 453 17.91 -8.27 -10.75
C LEU A 453 18.37 -7.15 -9.81
N LEU A 454 19.48 -7.34 -9.13
CA LEU A 454 20.05 -6.34 -8.19
C LEU A 454 21.13 -5.47 -8.84
N SER A 455 21.11 -5.30 -10.17
CA SER A 455 21.92 -4.27 -10.82
C SER A 455 21.56 -2.89 -10.24
N GLN A 456 22.53 -1.99 -10.16
CA GLN A 456 22.28 -0.63 -9.66
C GLN A 456 21.15 0.05 -10.42
N GLU A 457 21.14 -0.11 -11.74
CA GLU A 457 20.11 0.45 -12.62
C GLU A 457 18.72 -0.06 -12.26
N ASN A 458 18.55 -1.38 -12.09
CA ASN A 458 17.25 -1.97 -11.79
C ASN A 458 16.76 -1.62 -10.38
N ILE A 459 17.65 -1.53 -9.39
CA ILE A 459 17.28 -1.06 -8.05
C ILE A 459 16.79 0.39 -8.13
N LEU A 460 17.54 1.27 -8.79
CA LEU A 460 17.16 2.68 -8.91
C LEU A 460 15.87 2.85 -9.71
N GLN A 461 15.68 2.07 -10.78
CA GLN A 461 14.42 2.10 -11.53
C GLN A 461 13.24 1.70 -10.64
N THR A 462 13.37 0.62 -9.87
CA THR A 462 12.30 0.17 -8.95
C THR A 462 11.97 1.23 -7.88
N VAL A 463 12.99 1.91 -7.34
CA VAL A 463 12.79 3.03 -6.41
C VAL A 463 12.03 4.18 -7.08
N MET A 464 12.43 4.54 -8.30
CA MET A 464 11.78 5.62 -9.06
C MET A 464 10.34 5.27 -9.44
N ASP A 465 10.07 4.03 -9.82
CA ASP A 465 8.71 3.57 -10.13
C ASP A 465 7.80 3.68 -8.89
N CYS A 466 8.28 3.21 -7.74
CA CYS A 466 7.56 3.36 -6.47
C CYS A 466 7.34 4.83 -6.10
N HIS A 467 8.34 5.67 -6.27
CA HIS A 467 8.23 7.11 -5.99
C HIS A 467 7.23 7.78 -6.93
N THR A 468 7.30 7.49 -8.23
CA THR A 468 6.40 8.04 -9.23
C THR A 468 4.95 7.70 -8.92
N GLU A 469 4.65 6.45 -8.54
CA GLU A 469 3.32 5.99 -8.16
C GLU A 469 2.70 6.86 -7.05
N ILE A 470 3.45 7.15 -5.99
CA ILE A 470 2.93 7.93 -4.84
C ILE A 470 3.04 9.45 -5.03
N ALA A 471 4.00 9.93 -5.81
CA ALA A 471 4.17 11.35 -6.08
C ALA A 471 3.12 11.87 -7.09
N GLU A 472 2.93 11.16 -8.21
CA GLU A 472 1.94 11.54 -9.23
C GLU A 472 0.49 11.42 -8.75
N SER A 473 0.23 10.57 -7.76
CA SER A 473 -1.08 10.51 -7.09
C SER A 473 -1.31 11.68 -6.13
N GLY A 474 -0.24 12.42 -5.76
CA GLY A 474 -0.24 13.43 -4.72
C GLY A 474 -0.36 12.86 -3.28
N ALA A 475 -0.39 11.54 -3.13
CA ALA A 475 -0.61 10.89 -1.84
C ALA A 475 0.56 11.11 -0.86
N LEU A 476 1.81 11.08 -1.37
CA LEU A 476 2.98 11.37 -0.54
C LEU A 476 2.91 12.77 0.06
N GLN A 477 2.57 13.77 -0.76
CA GLN A 477 2.44 15.15 -0.31
C GLN A 477 1.35 15.29 0.76
N ARG A 478 0.17 14.69 0.54
CA ARG A 478 -0.94 14.72 1.51
C ARG A 478 -0.58 14.00 2.82
N ASP A 479 0.18 12.92 2.75
CA ASP A 479 0.66 12.19 3.93
C ASP A 479 1.63 13.04 4.76
N LEU A 480 2.58 13.69 4.11
CA LEU A 480 3.55 14.58 4.75
C LEU A 480 2.90 15.85 5.33
N GLU A 481 1.90 16.40 4.65
CA GLU A 481 1.11 17.54 5.17
C GLU A 481 0.37 17.19 6.47
N LYS A 482 -0.16 15.97 6.56
CA LYS A 482 -0.89 15.52 7.75
C LYS A 482 0.02 15.10 8.91
N TRP A 483 1.08 14.36 8.62
CA TRP A 483 1.89 13.68 9.66
C TRP A 483 3.28 14.27 9.86
N GLY A 484 3.73 15.14 8.95
CA GLY A 484 5.09 15.69 8.96
C GLY A 484 6.15 14.68 8.56
N GLN A 485 7.41 15.05 8.80
CA GLN A 485 8.60 14.23 8.57
C GLN A 485 9.20 13.77 9.90
N ASN A 486 9.66 12.52 9.96
CA ASN A 486 10.26 11.95 11.18
C ASN A 486 11.78 12.18 11.25
N ASN A 487 12.45 12.34 10.11
CA ASN A 487 13.91 12.29 9.98
C ASN A 487 14.53 13.68 9.71
N HIS A 488 13.93 14.74 10.25
CA HIS A 488 14.43 16.13 10.18
C HIS A 488 14.80 16.61 8.76
N GLY A 489 14.16 16.04 7.73
CA GLY A 489 14.42 16.38 6.34
C GLY A 489 15.70 15.78 5.74
N GLU A 490 16.38 14.89 6.45
CA GLU A 490 17.57 14.19 5.94
C GLU A 490 17.20 12.96 5.07
N ASP A 491 16.03 12.40 5.26
CA ASP A 491 15.52 11.30 4.44
C ASP A 491 14.92 11.83 3.13
N THR A 492 15.79 12.08 2.15
CA THR A 492 15.43 12.61 0.84
C THR A 492 15.66 11.57 -0.26
N LEU A 493 14.93 11.70 -1.36
CA LEU A 493 15.10 10.83 -2.53
C LEU A 493 16.53 10.91 -3.09
N GLU A 494 17.14 12.09 -3.08
CA GLU A 494 18.53 12.28 -3.52
C GLU A 494 19.50 11.48 -2.65
N ASN A 495 19.37 11.57 -1.33
CA ASN A 495 20.22 10.84 -0.40
C ASN A 495 20.02 9.32 -0.52
N LEU A 496 18.79 8.86 -0.74
CA LEU A 496 18.50 7.45 -0.98
C LEU A 496 19.17 6.96 -2.28
N ILE A 497 19.05 7.70 -3.36
CA ILE A 497 19.68 7.36 -4.66
C ILE A 497 21.22 7.31 -4.51
N GLU A 498 21.81 8.30 -3.86
CA GLU A 498 23.26 8.34 -3.65
C GLU A 498 23.73 7.20 -2.72
N PHE A 499 22.95 6.86 -1.69
CA PHE A 499 23.25 5.71 -0.86
C PHE A 499 23.26 4.41 -1.68
N ILE A 500 22.25 4.17 -2.52
CA ILE A 500 22.20 2.97 -3.36
C ILE A 500 23.42 2.90 -4.27
N ARG A 501 23.84 4.00 -4.89
CA ARG A 501 25.00 4.05 -5.75
C ARG A 501 26.30 3.73 -5.01
N THR A 502 26.52 4.40 -3.89
CA THR A 502 27.74 4.24 -3.10
C THR A 502 27.77 2.87 -2.42
N ARG A 503 26.63 2.38 -1.92
CA ARG A 503 26.49 1.06 -1.30
C ARG A 503 26.81 -0.06 -2.27
N THR A 504 26.23 -0.03 -3.46
CA THR A 504 26.47 -1.08 -4.46
C THR A 504 27.91 -1.05 -4.95
N ALA A 505 28.51 0.12 -5.15
CA ALA A 505 29.92 0.24 -5.51
C ALA A 505 30.84 -0.32 -4.43
N TRP A 506 30.59 0.02 -3.16
CA TRP A 506 31.36 -0.49 -2.03
C TRP A 506 31.26 -2.01 -1.87
N LEU A 507 30.07 -2.58 -2.07
CA LEU A 507 29.88 -4.04 -2.05
C LEU A 507 30.59 -4.72 -3.21
N ASP A 508 30.54 -4.13 -4.41
CA ASP A 508 31.23 -4.67 -5.60
C ASP A 508 32.76 -4.68 -5.37
N GLU A 509 33.33 -3.64 -4.79
CA GLU A 509 34.74 -3.62 -4.36
C GLU A 509 35.05 -4.68 -3.30
N THR A 510 34.11 -4.96 -2.39
CA THR A 510 34.29 -5.90 -1.28
C THR A 510 34.19 -7.35 -1.73
N TYR A 511 33.29 -7.66 -2.66
CA TYR A 511 32.93 -9.05 -2.99
C TYR A 511 33.30 -9.49 -4.41
N LEU A 512 33.52 -8.57 -5.38
CA LEU A 512 33.87 -8.94 -6.74
C LEU A 512 35.39 -8.89 -7.04
N GLN A 513 36.14 -8.22 -6.17
CA GLN A 513 37.61 -8.27 -6.23
C GLN A 513 38.10 -9.51 -5.47
#